data_71cde115a86be6ad1997056e493ab1e3
#
_entry.id   71cde115a86be6ad1997056e493ab1e3
#
_cell.length_a   1.000
_cell.length_b   1.000
_cell.length_c   1.000
_cell.angle_alpha   90.00
_cell.angle_beta   90.00
_cell.angle_gamma   90.00
#
_symmetry.space_group_name_H-M   'P 1'
#
loop_
_entity.id
_entity.type
_entity.pdbx_description
1 polymer ?
#
loop_
_entity_poly.entity_id
_entity_poly.type
_entity_poly.pdbx_seq_one_letter_code
_entity_poly.pdbx_strand_id
1 'polypeptide(L)'
;MESKVSEIKKQYDCDVVNMHELLQNKDKNIGPAEFLYLLDHAFIVMTDSFHASVFSFIFEKPFLLYARAGAETGMLSRLDTLIQKFGLERKYINSGLENDLLECDYSYGLQQLEKERRKVRLFLESAFQNKNKKL
;
A
#
# COMPACT_ATOMS: atom_id res chain seq x y z
N MET A 1 5.66 13.91 9.25
CA MET A 1 4.40 13.12 9.25
C MET A 1 3.27 13.87 9.94
N GLU A 2 3.40 14.21 11.21
CA GLU A 2 2.33 14.85 12.01
C GLU A 2 1.76 16.14 11.42
N SER A 3 2.59 17.01 10.85
CA SER A 3 2.14 18.25 10.21
C SER A 3 1.21 17.98 9.02
N LYS A 4 1.53 16.98 8.18
CA LYS A 4 0.69 16.61 7.02
C LYS A 4 -0.61 15.93 7.44
N VAL A 5 -0.58 15.09 8.47
CA VAL A 5 -1.79 14.51 9.07
C VAL A 5 -2.72 15.59 9.58
N SER A 6 -2.16 16.60 10.31
CA SER A 6 -2.94 17.73 10.84
C SER A 6 -3.55 18.58 9.73
N GLU A 7 -2.82 18.79 8.64
CA GLU A 7 -3.29 19.50 7.46
C GLU A 7 -4.48 18.79 6.81
N ILE A 8 -4.33 17.49 6.53
CA ILE A 8 -5.39 16.65 5.91
C ILE A 8 -6.62 16.57 6.82
N LYS A 9 -6.42 16.34 8.13
CA LYS A 9 -7.51 16.34 9.10
C LYS A 9 -8.33 17.63 9.06
N LYS A 10 -7.64 18.76 9.01
CA LYS A 10 -8.29 20.09 8.96
C LYS A 10 -8.98 20.34 7.62
N GLN A 11 -8.34 19.94 6.53
CA GLN A 11 -8.84 20.19 5.18
C GLN A 11 -10.09 19.37 4.87
N TYR A 12 -10.15 18.11 5.32
CA TYR A 12 -11.20 17.15 4.95
C TYR A 12 -12.15 16.80 6.11
N ASP A 13 -11.97 17.42 7.28
CA ASP A 13 -12.79 17.17 8.48
C ASP A 13 -12.96 15.67 8.79
N CYS A 14 -11.85 14.95 8.77
CA CYS A 14 -11.82 13.50 8.95
C CYS A 14 -11.18 13.09 10.28
N ASP A 15 -11.58 11.92 10.79
CA ASP A 15 -10.94 11.30 11.95
C ASP A 15 -9.63 10.64 11.57
N VAL A 16 -8.68 10.62 12.51
CA VAL A 16 -7.38 9.99 12.34
C VAL A 16 -7.32 8.71 13.16
N VAL A 17 -7.06 7.60 12.48
CA VAL A 17 -6.82 6.31 13.10
C VAL A 17 -5.33 6.01 13.08
N ASN A 18 -4.68 6.00 14.26
CA ASN A 18 -3.28 5.64 14.39
C ASN A 18 -3.16 4.13 14.66
N MET A 19 -2.70 3.39 13.65
CA MET A 19 -2.55 1.93 13.74
C MET A 19 -1.56 1.50 14.82
N HIS A 20 -0.50 2.27 15.06
CA HIS A 20 0.48 1.94 16.10
C HIS A 20 -0.15 2.01 17.50
N GLU A 21 -0.95 3.02 17.77
CA GLU A 21 -1.69 3.14 19.04
C GLU A 21 -2.74 2.04 19.19
N LEU A 22 -3.43 1.70 18.11
CA LEU A 22 -4.41 0.61 18.12
C LEU A 22 -3.76 -0.75 18.45
N LEU A 23 -2.59 -1.04 17.89
CA LEU A 23 -1.85 -2.28 18.12
C LEU A 23 -1.27 -2.37 19.55
N GLN A 24 -1.01 -1.24 20.21
CA GLN A 24 -0.56 -1.22 21.60
C GLN A 24 -1.71 -1.37 22.61
N ASN A 25 -2.93 -1.15 22.18
CA ASN A 25 -4.11 -1.29 23.04
C ASN A 25 -4.48 -2.78 23.19
N LYS A 26 -4.12 -3.36 24.34
CA LYS A 26 -4.38 -4.78 24.65
C LYS A 26 -5.87 -5.16 24.72
N ASP A 27 -6.75 -4.18 24.88
CA ASP A 27 -8.20 -4.39 24.90
C ASP A 27 -8.81 -4.52 23.51
N LYS A 28 -8.05 -4.15 22.47
CA LYS A 28 -8.45 -4.27 21.07
C LYS A 28 -7.62 -5.36 20.39
N ASN A 29 -8.28 -6.45 20.06
CA ASN A 29 -7.64 -7.53 19.29
C ASN A 29 -7.61 -7.15 17.79
N ILE A 30 -6.59 -6.42 17.39
CA ILE A 30 -6.38 -6.02 15.99
C ILE A 30 -5.51 -7.07 15.29
N GLY A 31 -6.13 -7.86 14.44
CA GLY A 31 -5.49 -8.85 13.61
C GLY A 31 -5.37 -8.41 12.14
N PRO A 32 -4.91 -9.32 11.26
CA PRO A 32 -4.81 -9.04 9.82
C PRO A 32 -6.13 -8.65 9.17
N ALA A 33 -7.25 -9.20 9.61
CA ALA A 33 -8.57 -8.89 9.05
C ALA A 33 -8.98 -7.44 9.37
N GLU A 34 -8.80 -7.00 10.60
CA GLU A 34 -9.08 -5.64 11.03
C GLU A 34 -8.14 -4.64 10.33
N PHE A 35 -6.88 -5.01 10.15
CA PHE A 35 -5.92 -4.20 9.38
C PHE A 35 -6.40 -3.98 7.94
N LEU A 36 -6.81 -5.02 7.24
CA LEU A 36 -7.32 -4.92 5.88
C LEU A 36 -8.64 -4.13 5.82
N TYR A 37 -9.52 -4.36 6.79
CA TYR A 37 -10.78 -3.61 6.91
C TYR A 37 -10.54 -2.10 7.05
N LEU A 38 -9.60 -1.71 7.92
CA LEU A 38 -9.27 -0.30 8.12
C LEU A 38 -8.68 0.34 6.86
N LEU A 39 -7.82 -0.38 6.12
CA LEU A 39 -7.28 0.11 4.85
C LEU A 39 -8.38 0.26 3.79
N ASP A 40 -9.27 -0.72 3.68
CA ASP A 40 -10.35 -0.70 2.70
C ASP A 40 -11.38 0.40 2.97
N HIS A 41 -11.60 0.77 4.23
CA HIS A 41 -12.55 1.81 4.64
C HIS A 41 -11.89 3.18 4.88
N ALA A 42 -10.57 3.29 4.73
CA ALA A 42 -9.89 4.56 4.87
C ALA A 42 -10.24 5.54 3.73
N PHE A 43 -10.42 6.81 4.09
CA PHE A 43 -10.52 7.91 3.14
C PHE A 43 -9.18 8.17 2.45
N ILE A 44 -8.10 8.18 3.24
CA ILE A 44 -6.71 8.25 2.78
C ILE A 44 -5.81 7.47 3.74
N VAL A 45 -4.80 6.82 3.21
CA VAL A 45 -3.81 6.08 3.99
C VAL A 45 -2.48 6.81 3.97
N MET A 46 -1.89 7.03 5.15
CA MET A 46 -0.57 7.64 5.29
C MET A 46 0.36 6.61 5.94
N THR A 47 1.40 6.16 5.22
CA THR A 47 2.16 5.00 5.67
C THR A 47 3.62 5.02 5.21
N ASP A 48 4.48 4.36 5.98
CA ASP A 48 5.85 3.96 5.61
C ASP A 48 5.94 2.44 5.41
N SER A 49 4.82 1.72 5.55
CA SER A 49 4.77 0.27 5.47
C SER A 49 4.59 -0.23 4.04
N PHE A 50 5.44 -1.15 3.61
CA PHE A 50 5.31 -1.83 2.33
C PHE A 50 3.94 -2.53 2.18
N HIS A 51 3.49 -3.27 3.20
CA HIS A 51 2.21 -3.99 3.13
C HIS A 51 1.02 -3.03 3.04
N ALA A 52 1.01 -1.96 3.84
CA ALA A 52 -0.05 -0.97 3.76
C ALA A 52 -0.11 -0.29 2.39
N SER A 53 1.04 -0.01 1.77
CA SER A 53 1.12 0.56 0.41
C SER A 53 0.56 -0.39 -0.64
N VAL A 54 0.92 -1.68 -0.57
CA VAL A 54 0.42 -2.72 -1.50
C VAL A 54 -1.10 -2.84 -1.39
N PHE A 55 -1.63 -2.94 -0.18
CA PHE A 55 -3.08 -3.09 0.00
C PHE A 55 -3.85 -1.82 -0.34
N SER A 56 -3.31 -0.64 -0.03
CA SER A 56 -3.92 0.62 -0.47
C SER A 56 -4.01 0.70 -2.00
N PHE A 57 -2.96 0.29 -2.70
CA PHE A 57 -2.99 0.21 -4.16
C PHE A 57 -4.00 -0.82 -4.67
N ILE A 58 -4.06 -2.03 -4.09
CA ILE A 58 -5.00 -3.10 -4.49
C ILE A 58 -6.46 -2.69 -4.25
N PHE A 59 -6.73 -1.96 -3.16
CA PHE A 59 -8.07 -1.44 -2.82
C PHE A 59 -8.37 -0.10 -3.48
N GLU A 60 -7.47 0.38 -4.34
CA GLU A 60 -7.60 1.65 -5.06
C GLU A 60 -7.83 2.84 -4.11
N LYS A 61 -7.22 2.81 -2.93
CA LYS A 61 -7.34 3.88 -1.92
C LYS A 61 -6.30 4.97 -2.16
N PRO A 62 -6.66 6.23 -1.96
CA PRO A 62 -5.68 7.30 -1.86
C PRO A 62 -4.66 6.98 -0.78
N PHE A 63 -3.36 7.06 -1.09
CA PHE A 63 -2.34 6.86 -0.08
C PHE A 63 -1.12 7.74 -0.32
N LEU A 64 -0.42 8.03 0.77
CA LEU A 64 0.84 8.77 0.78
C LEU A 64 1.93 7.96 1.46
N LEU A 65 3.09 7.92 0.83
CA LEU A 65 4.27 7.24 1.32
C LEU A 65 5.23 8.19 2.00
N TYR A 66 5.73 7.79 3.15
CA TYR A 66 6.81 8.47 3.85
C TYR A 66 8.09 7.67 3.72
N ALA A 67 9.20 8.36 3.42
CA ALA A 67 10.51 7.80 3.65
C ALA A 67 10.80 7.84 5.17
N ARG A 68 10.97 6.68 5.80
CA ARG A 68 11.39 6.61 7.20
C ARG A 68 12.85 7.06 7.29
N ALA A 69 13.14 8.08 8.12
CA ALA A 69 14.51 8.45 8.42
C ALA A 69 15.25 7.27 9.06
N GLY A 70 16.37 6.84 8.46
CA GLY A 70 17.14 5.69 8.93
C GLY A 70 16.59 4.32 8.55
N ALA A 71 15.64 4.24 7.60
CA ALA A 71 15.19 2.97 7.06
C ALA A 71 16.34 2.20 6.40
N GLU A 72 16.42 0.90 6.67
CA GLU A 72 17.40 0.03 6.01
C GLU A 72 17.21 0.07 4.48
N THR A 73 18.29 0.06 3.74
CA THR A 73 18.30 0.12 2.27
C THR A 73 17.40 -0.92 1.61
N GLY A 74 17.23 -2.09 2.24
CA GLY A 74 16.36 -3.16 1.73
C GLY A 74 14.86 -2.88 1.79
N MET A 75 14.39 -2.05 2.74
CA MET A 75 12.98 -1.66 2.80
C MET A 75 12.66 -0.60 1.75
N LEU A 76 13.55 0.38 1.57
CA LEU A 76 13.42 1.40 0.55
C LEU A 76 13.43 0.79 -0.85
N SER A 77 14.31 -0.19 -1.12
CA SER A 77 14.38 -0.85 -2.43
C SER A 77 13.10 -1.60 -2.81
N ARG A 78 12.38 -2.19 -1.83
CA ARG A 78 11.09 -2.85 -2.09
C ARG A 78 9.98 -1.83 -2.40
N LEU A 79 9.93 -0.73 -1.67
CA LEU A 79 9.01 0.37 -1.95
C LEU A 79 9.31 1.00 -3.32
N ASP A 80 10.58 1.24 -3.64
CA ASP A 80 10.99 1.79 -4.93
C ASP A 80 10.61 0.85 -6.08
N THR A 81 10.80 -0.46 -5.90
CA THR A 81 10.37 -1.46 -6.89
C THR A 81 8.85 -1.42 -7.10
N LEU A 82 8.06 -1.32 -6.02
CA LEU A 82 6.60 -1.20 -6.10
C LEU A 82 6.21 0.07 -6.86
N ILE A 83 6.78 1.19 -6.46
CA ILE A 83 6.50 2.51 -7.03
C ILE A 83 6.79 2.54 -8.53
N GLN A 84 7.99 2.16 -8.92
CA GLN A 84 8.42 2.16 -10.33
C GLN A 84 7.63 1.17 -11.19
N LYS A 85 7.40 -0.04 -10.67
CA LYS A 85 6.71 -1.08 -11.42
C LYS A 85 5.24 -0.76 -11.71
N PHE A 86 4.59 -0.08 -10.80
CA PHE A 86 3.15 0.21 -10.88
C PHE A 86 2.82 1.69 -11.16
N GLY A 87 3.82 2.53 -11.39
CA GLY A 87 3.62 3.95 -11.75
C GLY A 87 3.03 4.76 -10.60
N LEU A 88 3.56 4.59 -9.40
CA LEU A 88 3.04 5.19 -8.16
C LEU A 88 3.92 6.34 -7.65
N GLU A 89 4.71 6.98 -8.50
CA GLU A 89 5.71 8.00 -8.12
C GLU A 89 5.07 9.20 -7.41
N ARG A 90 3.85 9.54 -7.77
CA ARG A 90 3.07 10.64 -7.14
C ARG A 90 2.69 10.37 -5.68
N LYS A 91 2.88 9.15 -5.19
CA LYS A 91 2.49 8.77 -3.83
C LYS A 91 3.54 9.08 -2.77
N TYR A 92 4.76 9.43 -3.17
CA TYR A 92 5.77 9.90 -2.22
C TYR A 92 5.49 11.31 -1.73
N ILE A 93 5.53 11.51 -0.42
CA ILE A 93 5.52 12.85 0.18
C ILE A 93 6.80 13.59 -0.22
N ASN A 94 6.64 14.87 -0.54
CA ASN A 94 7.68 15.74 -1.10
C ASN A 94 8.11 15.37 -2.53
N SER A 95 7.30 14.61 -3.25
CA SER A 95 7.50 14.41 -4.70
C SER A 95 7.28 15.70 -5.51
N GLY A 96 6.65 16.72 -4.92
CA GLY A 96 6.18 17.93 -5.61
C GLY A 96 4.92 17.70 -6.45
N LEU A 97 4.32 16.52 -6.38
CA LEU A 97 3.15 16.09 -7.16
C LEU A 97 1.92 15.82 -6.28
N GLU A 98 1.94 16.33 -5.04
CA GLU A 98 0.94 16.01 -4.01
C GLU A 98 -0.37 16.81 -4.13
N ASN A 99 -0.50 17.71 -5.12
CA ASN A 99 -1.63 18.63 -5.20
C ASN A 99 -2.98 17.93 -5.37
N ASP A 100 -2.97 16.68 -5.85
CA ASP A 100 -4.15 15.87 -6.08
C ASP A 100 -4.13 14.59 -5.23
N LEU A 101 -4.11 14.77 -3.91
CA LEU A 101 -3.99 13.65 -2.94
C LEU A 101 -5.06 12.59 -3.11
N LEU A 102 -6.26 12.99 -3.51
CA LEU A 102 -7.42 12.12 -3.68
C LEU A 102 -7.59 11.62 -5.12
N GLU A 103 -6.91 12.22 -6.09
CA GLU A 103 -6.90 11.69 -7.45
C GLU A 103 -6.02 10.45 -7.52
N CYS A 104 -6.67 9.32 -7.74
CA CYS A 104 -6.02 8.02 -7.82
C CYS A 104 -6.38 7.36 -9.16
N ASP A 105 -5.65 7.71 -10.21
CA ASP A 105 -5.68 6.91 -11.43
C ASP A 105 -4.67 5.76 -11.29
N TYR A 106 -5.18 4.58 -10.94
CA TYR A 106 -4.39 3.36 -10.83
C TYR A 106 -4.46 2.48 -12.09
N SER A 107 -5.07 2.96 -13.18
CA SER A 107 -5.32 2.15 -14.39
C SER A 107 -4.05 1.51 -14.96
N TYR A 108 -2.96 2.25 -15.04
CA TYR A 108 -1.66 1.69 -15.47
C TYR A 108 -1.16 0.61 -14.50
N GLY A 109 -1.15 0.91 -13.20
CA GLY A 109 -0.68 -0.03 -12.17
C GLY A 109 -1.50 -1.32 -12.14
N LEU A 110 -2.83 -1.22 -12.25
CA LEU A 110 -3.72 -2.37 -12.29
C LEU A 110 -3.50 -3.25 -13.53
N GLN A 111 -3.22 -2.65 -14.69
CA GLN A 111 -2.83 -3.40 -15.88
C GLN A 111 -1.51 -4.16 -15.67
N GLN A 112 -0.52 -3.55 -15.03
CA GLN A 112 0.74 -4.22 -14.70
C GLN A 112 0.52 -5.35 -13.69
N LEU A 113 -0.33 -5.13 -12.68
CA LEU A 113 -0.70 -6.14 -11.69
C LEU A 113 -1.33 -7.36 -12.35
N GLU A 114 -2.23 -7.19 -13.31
CA GLU A 114 -2.87 -8.29 -14.02
C GLU A 114 -1.87 -9.07 -14.89
N LYS A 115 -0.91 -8.40 -15.53
CA LYS A 115 0.19 -9.07 -16.23
C LYS A 115 1.02 -9.95 -15.29
N GLU A 116 1.35 -9.46 -14.09
CA GLU A 116 2.10 -10.22 -13.10
C GLU A 116 1.29 -11.41 -12.54
N ARG A 117 0.01 -11.22 -12.25
CA ARG A 117 -0.90 -12.30 -11.84
C ARG A 117 -0.96 -13.42 -12.89
N ARG A 118 -1.03 -13.05 -14.17
CA ARG A 118 -1.03 -14.03 -15.27
C ARG A 118 0.26 -14.83 -15.32
N LYS A 119 1.44 -14.18 -15.17
CA LYS A 119 2.73 -14.87 -15.13
C LYS A 119 2.79 -15.88 -13.99
N VAL A 120 2.38 -15.48 -12.78
CA VAL A 120 2.37 -16.35 -11.60
C VAL A 120 1.41 -17.53 -11.80
N ARG A 121 0.23 -17.28 -12.35
CA ARG A 121 -0.75 -18.34 -12.65
C ARG A 121 -0.16 -19.40 -13.59
N LEU A 122 0.41 -18.95 -14.72
CA LEU A 122 1.05 -19.84 -15.69
C LEU A 122 2.20 -20.65 -15.08
N PHE A 123 3.01 -20.01 -14.24
CA PHE A 123 4.08 -20.71 -13.52
C PHE A 123 3.53 -21.79 -12.59
N LEU A 124 2.51 -21.49 -11.80
CA LEU A 124 1.88 -22.46 -10.90
C LEU A 124 1.23 -23.61 -11.65
N GLU A 125 0.50 -23.34 -12.71
CA GLU A 125 -0.12 -24.36 -13.58
C GLU A 125 0.93 -25.31 -14.15
N SER A 126 2.05 -24.79 -14.66
CA SER A 126 3.15 -25.60 -15.18
C SER A 126 3.81 -26.47 -14.09
N ALA A 127 3.99 -25.90 -12.89
CA ALA A 127 4.57 -26.62 -11.76
C ALA A 127 3.68 -27.78 -11.29
N PHE A 128 2.35 -27.60 -11.27
CA PHE A 128 1.41 -28.66 -10.90
C PHE A 128 1.30 -29.75 -11.98
N GLN A 129 1.31 -29.39 -13.27
CA GLN A 129 1.27 -30.37 -14.36
C GLN A 129 2.52 -31.28 -14.36
N ASN A 130 3.69 -30.73 -14.05
CA ASN A 130 4.93 -31.51 -13.97
C ASN A 130 4.97 -32.50 -12.78
N LYS A 131 4.24 -32.23 -11.70
CA LYS A 131 4.09 -33.18 -10.58
C LYS A 131 3.27 -34.41 -10.96
N ASN A 132 2.24 -34.24 -11.78
CA ASN A 132 1.36 -35.33 -12.20
C ASN A 132 2.00 -36.28 -13.24
N LYS A 133 3.14 -35.91 -13.83
CA LYS A 133 3.89 -36.76 -14.75
C LYS A 133 4.95 -37.66 -14.08
N LYS A 134 5.14 -37.51 -12.75
CA LYS A 134 6.12 -38.31 -11.96
C LYS A 134 5.47 -39.38 -11.05
N LEU A 135 4.18 -39.58 -11.18
CA LEU A 135 3.43 -40.69 -10.60
C LEU A 135 3.00 -41.64 -11.72
#